data_dc9a85bbe0176b33061a1990c0423ca4
#
_entry.id   dc9a85bbe0176b33061a1990c0423ca4
#
_cell.length_a   1.000
_cell.length_b   1.000
_cell.length_c   1.000
_cell.angle_alpha   90.00
_cell.angle_beta   90.00
_cell.angle_gamma   90.00
#
_symmetry.space_group_name_H-M   'P 1'
#
loop_
_entity.id
_entity.type
_entity.pdbx_description
1 polymer ?
#
loop_
_entity_poly.entity_id
_entity_poly.type
_entity_poly.pdbx_seq_one_letter_code
_entity_poly.pdbx_strand_id
1 'polypeptide(L)'
;VQRHSEIASTCLEEPPERYLCLHFAPMACLYYRLSLLARDGKWDKRKRAAVVIPHITNLRTYADAFQRYLVSPMGRLSASGLADAGLSALLCLKAEESMDTLGITGFSVITYGKVPWDKNQTPRTGSIDFQDVRPETLDRFSLAWKCLGNRTLILQQKDPAAKGNGKGETLLARSVTSPVRGLISENISAGKPWYQGFSALFTSKELARRISYEREGLFAMVSEIVWDLSSEEKFVEAIHQAIRFRFGKLASQAKERNERPPFDREFERMRTGLMRAKNAQTLRAELADFFSRGGINPVLQEDWRQVLGIMVQPDWQKARDLALLGLASYKGKGVTELQKELEAETTSSEEEE
;
A
#
# COMPACT_ATOMS: atom_id res chain seq x y z
N VAL A 1 -35.66 -4.48 -1.18
CA VAL A 1 -36.99 -4.04 -0.74
C VAL A 1 -37.48 -4.86 0.45
N GLN A 2 -37.42 -6.20 0.42
CA GLN A 2 -37.83 -7.05 1.54
C GLN A 2 -37.01 -6.82 2.84
N ARG A 3 -35.85 -6.26 2.77
CA ARG A 3 -34.97 -6.03 3.92
C ARG A 3 -35.24 -4.75 4.67
N HIS A 4 -35.84 -3.78 4.02
CA HIS A 4 -36.33 -2.61 4.71
C HIS A 4 -37.46 -2.94 5.67
N SER A 5 -38.25 -3.98 5.41
CA SER A 5 -39.31 -4.41 6.32
C SER A 5 -38.78 -5.11 7.58
N GLU A 6 -37.65 -5.84 7.50
CA GLU A 6 -37.04 -6.46 8.68
C GLU A 6 -36.27 -5.46 9.55
N ILE A 7 -35.68 -4.44 8.93
CA ILE A 7 -35.05 -3.32 9.64
C ILE A 7 -36.10 -2.33 10.16
N ALA A 8 -37.23 -2.20 9.45
CA ALA A 8 -38.33 -1.34 9.88
C ALA A 8 -39.08 -1.86 11.14
N SER A 9 -38.82 -3.10 11.57
CA SER A 9 -39.30 -3.56 12.88
C SER A 9 -38.50 -3.01 14.07
N THR A 10 -37.31 -2.50 13.84
CA THR A 10 -36.54 -1.71 14.80
C THR A 10 -36.84 -0.23 14.56
N CYS A 11 -37.86 0.29 15.20
CA CYS A 11 -38.11 1.74 15.26
C CYS A 11 -36.91 2.41 15.95
N LEU A 12 -36.07 3.08 15.17
CA LEU A 12 -35.12 4.05 15.69
C LEU A 12 -35.91 5.34 15.93
N GLU A 13 -36.38 5.52 17.17
CA GLU A 13 -37.02 6.74 17.59
C GLU A 13 -35.97 7.76 18.01
N GLU A 14 -35.75 8.73 17.16
CA GLU A 14 -34.87 9.87 17.47
C GLU A 14 -35.70 11.13 17.76
N PRO A 15 -35.27 11.95 18.71
CA PRO A 15 -35.89 13.25 18.97
C PRO A 15 -35.89 14.12 17.70
N PRO A 16 -36.93 14.93 17.45
CA PRO A 16 -37.01 15.77 16.24
C PRO A 16 -35.82 16.66 16.00
N GLU A 17 -35.19 17.15 17.07
CA GLU A 17 -33.98 17.98 17.00
C GLU A 17 -32.77 17.23 16.39
N ARG A 18 -32.64 15.93 16.67
CA ARG A 18 -31.59 15.07 16.14
C ARG A 18 -31.89 14.63 14.73
N TYR A 19 -33.14 14.51 14.34
CA TYR A 19 -33.53 14.11 13.01
C TYR A 19 -32.97 15.04 11.93
N LEU A 20 -33.03 16.36 12.18
CA LEU A 20 -32.45 17.34 11.26
C LEU A 20 -30.93 17.19 11.17
N CYS A 21 -30.26 16.98 12.30
CA CYS A 21 -28.81 16.76 12.33
C CYS A 21 -28.42 15.49 11.55
N LEU A 22 -29.17 14.38 11.70
CA LEU A 22 -28.92 13.13 10.97
C LEU A 22 -29.08 13.31 9.46
N HIS A 23 -30.04 14.17 9.03
CA HIS A 23 -30.24 14.44 7.61
C HIS A 23 -29.05 15.18 6.97
N PHE A 24 -28.37 16.04 7.71
CA PHE A 24 -27.19 16.78 7.24
C PHE A 24 -25.85 16.11 7.57
N ALA A 25 -25.81 15.15 8.50
CA ALA A 25 -24.59 14.45 8.89
C ALA A 25 -23.77 13.88 7.69
N PRO A 26 -24.38 13.27 6.66
CA PRO A 26 -23.65 12.80 5.51
C PRO A 26 -22.89 13.88 4.74
N MET A 27 -23.32 15.14 4.81
CA MET A 27 -22.68 16.26 4.14
C MET A 27 -21.39 16.71 4.84
N ALA A 28 -21.22 16.39 6.12
CA ALA A 28 -20.02 16.66 6.89
C ALA A 28 -18.97 15.52 6.82
N CYS A 29 -19.33 14.39 6.24
CA CYS A 29 -18.44 13.24 6.10
C CYS A 29 -17.59 13.32 4.85
N LEU A 30 -16.42 12.65 4.88
CA LEU A 30 -15.56 12.52 3.72
C LEU A 30 -15.68 11.10 3.13
N TYR A 31 -15.69 10.99 1.81
CA TYR A 31 -15.95 9.76 1.12
C TYR A 31 -14.76 9.34 0.26
N TYR A 32 -14.31 8.11 0.42
CA TYR A 32 -13.24 7.52 -0.37
C TYR A 32 -13.73 6.23 -1.03
N ARG A 33 -13.50 6.10 -2.33
CA ARG A 33 -13.69 4.83 -3.01
C ARG A 33 -12.63 3.84 -2.55
N LEU A 34 -13.03 2.67 -2.06
CA LEU A 34 -12.10 1.62 -1.70
C LEU A 34 -11.70 0.81 -2.93
N SER A 35 -10.41 0.77 -3.20
CA SER A 35 -9.78 -0.08 -4.21
C SER A 35 -9.06 -1.22 -3.50
N LEU A 36 -9.84 -2.21 -3.03
CA LEU A 36 -9.32 -3.35 -2.27
C LEU A 36 -8.75 -4.40 -3.22
N LEU A 37 -7.63 -4.97 -2.84
CA LEU A 37 -7.08 -6.16 -3.47
C LEU A 37 -7.53 -7.41 -2.71
N ALA A 38 -7.96 -8.43 -3.44
CA ALA A 38 -8.19 -9.75 -2.88
C ALA A 38 -6.84 -10.44 -2.61
N ARG A 39 -6.86 -11.53 -1.83
CA ARG A 39 -5.63 -12.28 -1.48
C ARG A 39 -4.87 -12.83 -2.69
N ASP A 40 -5.57 -13.08 -3.79
CA ASP A 40 -5.01 -13.54 -5.07
C ASP A 40 -4.38 -12.40 -5.89
N GLY A 41 -4.42 -11.16 -5.42
CA GLY A 41 -3.91 -9.98 -6.09
C GLY A 41 -4.85 -9.36 -7.10
N LYS A 42 -6.04 -9.93 -7.30
CA LYS A 42 -7.07 -9.35 -8.17
C LYS A 42 -7.84 -8.25 -7.46
N TRP A 43 -8.36 -7.32 -8.24
CA TRP A 43 -9.21 -6.26 -7.70
C TRP A 43 -10.54 -6.80 -7.22
N ASP A 44 -10.94 -6.41 -6.00
CA ASP A 44 -12.29 -6.68 -5.53
C ASP A 44 -13.29 -5.91 -6.43
N LYS A 45 -14.11 -6.66 -7.17
CA LYS A 45 -15.12 -6.10 -8.08
C LYS A 45 -16.27 -5.40 -7.33
N ARG A 46 -16.33 -5.54 -6.01
CA ARG A 46 -17.34 -4.92 -5.17
C ARG A 46 -17.08 -3.43 -5.06
N LYS A 47 -18.11 -2.64 -5.32
CA LYS A 47 -18.07 -1.18 -5.16
C LYS A 47 -18.25 -0.87 -3.67
N ARG A 48 -17.18 -0.52 -2.99
CA ARG A 48 -17.17 -0.10 -1.59
C ARG A 48 -16.62 1.30 -1.46
N ALA A 49 -17.09 2.01 -0.45
CA ALA A 49 -16.55 3.29 -0.05
C ALA A 49 -16.17 3.25 1.43
N ALA A 50 -15.19 4.03 1.82
CA ALA A 50 -14.97 4.41 3.19
C ALA A 50 -15.66 5.74 3.46
N VAL A 51 -16.39 5.80 4.54
CA VAL A 51 -16.96 7.04 5.07
C VAL A 51 -16.14 7.43 6.28
N VAL A 52 -15.51 8.59 6.22
CA VAL A 52 -14.73 9.16 7.31
C VAL A 52 -15.65 10.15 8.03
N ILE A 53 -15.96 9.87 9.28
CA ILE A 53 -16.88 10.63 10.13
C ILE A 53 -16.04 11.40 11.14
N PRO A 54 -15.93 12.72 11.02
CA PRO A 54 -15.15 13.53 11.97
C PRO A 54 -15.85 13.63 13.32
N HIS A 55 -15.10 13.57 14.41
CA HIS A 55 -15.56 13.88 15.75
C HIS A 55 -15.42 15.39 16.01
N ILE A 56 -16.45 16.14 15.64
CA ILE A 56 -16.42 17.60 15.60
C ILE A 56 -16.62 18.17 17.01
N THR A 57 -15.70 19.03 17.45
CA THR A 57 -15.82 19.83 18.69
C THR A 57 -16.18 21.28 18.40
N ASN A 58 -15.75 21.81 17.26
CA ASN A 58 -16.08 23.14 16.78
C ASN A 58 -16.51 23.10 15.32
N LEU A 59 -17.82 23.19 15.10
CA LEU A 59 -18.42 23.08 13.78
C LEU A 59 -17.95 24.17 12.81
N ARG A 60 -17.77 25.40 13.29
CA ARG A 60 -17.34 26.53 12.45
C ARG A 60 -15.93 26.30 11.92
N THR A 61 -15.01 25.98 12.82
CA THR A 61 -13.61 25.70 12.45
C THR A 61 -13.52 24.52 11.51
N TYR A 62 -14.29 23.45 11.78
CA TYR A 62 -14.35 22.30 10.89
C TYR A 62 -14.91 22.64 9.50
N ALA A 63 -15.94 23.48 9.42
CA ALA A 63 -16.55 23.90 8.15
C ALA A 63 -15.53 24.64 7.28
N ASP A 64 -14.72 25.52 7.87
CA ASP A 64 -13.65 26.25 7.15
C ASP A 64 -12.56 25.27 6.63
N ALA A 65 -12.16 24.30 7.44
CA ALA A 65 -11.23 23.24 7.03
C ALA A 65 -11.82 22.35 5.94
N PHE A 66 -13.10 22.00 6.06
CA PHE A 66 -13.81 21.19 5.06
C PHE A 66 -13.94 21.88 3.70
N GLN A 67 -14.14 23.20 3.68
CA GLN A 67 -14.13 24.00 2.44
C GLN A 67 -12.76 23.89 1.74
N ARG A 68 -11.68 24.01 2.49
CA ARG A 68 -10.31 23.81 1.95
C ARG A 68 -10.12 22.41 1.37
N TYR A 69 -10.61 21.37 2.05
CA TYR A 69 -10.63 20.01 1.55
C TYR A 69 -11.36 19.86 0.21
N LEU A 70 -12.53 20.48 0.07
CA LEU A 70 -13.33 20.41 -1.17
C LEU A 70 -12.61 21.01 -2.39
N VAL A 71 -11.79 22.04 -2.19
CA VAL A 71 -11.05 22.73 -3.26
C VAL A 71 -9.71 22.04 -3.58
N SER A 72 -9.16 21.22 -2.67
CA SER A 72 -7.84 20.60 -2.87
C SER A 72 -7.87 19.57 -4.01
N PRO A 73 -6.98 19.60 -4.98
CA PRO A 73 -6.93 18.67 -6.11
C PRO A 73 -6.40 17.26 -5.73
N MET A 74 -5.93 17.09 -4.50
CA MET A 74 -5.21 15.88 -4.10
C MET A 74 -6.11 14.65 -4.05
N GLY A 75 -5.82 13.66 -4.85
CA GLY A 75 -6.13 12.20 -4.78
C GLY A 75 -7.35 11.69 -4.01
N ARG A 76 -8.39 12.47 -3.89
CA ARG A 76 -9.50 12.39 -2.95
C ARG A 76 -10.43 11.21 -3.12
N LEU A 77 -10.29 10.47 -4.20
CA LEU A 77 -11.37 9.57 -4.58
C LEU A 77 -11.07 8.10 -4.29
N SER A 78 -9.84 7.73 -3.99
CA SER A 78 -9.52 6.31 -3.83
C SER A 78 -8.52 6.06 -2.71
N ALA A 79 -8.86 5.10 -1.86
CA ALA A 79 -8.02 4.60 -0.78
C ALA A 79 -7.86 3.08 -0.88
N SER A 80 -6.74 2.55 -0.42
CA SER A 80 -6.42 1.12 -0.41
C SER A 80 -7.08 0.37 0.75
N GLY A 81 -7.51 1.08 1.78
CA GLY A 81 -8.15 0.53 2.97
C GLY A 81 -8.76 1.63 3.86
N LEU A 82 -9.33 1.24 4.98
CA LEU A 82 -9.94 2.19 5.93
C LEU A 82 -8.89 3.08 6.59
N ALA A 83 -7.75 2.51 6.97
CA ALA A 83 -6.65 3.27 7.55
C ALA A 83 -6.10 4.31 6.56
N ASP A 84 -5.91 3.92 5.30
CA ASP A 84 -5.47 4.83 4.23
C ASP A 84 -6.49 5.96 4.00
N ALA A 85 -7.79 5.67 4.05
CA ALA A 85 -8.84 6.67 3.92
C ALA A 85 -8.81 7.68 5.08
N GLY A 86 -8.73 7.19 6.33
CA GLY A 86 -8.69 8.05 7.52
C GLY A 86 -7.46 8.94 7.56
N LEU A 87 -6.28 8.36 7.31
CA LEU A 87 -5.02 9.14 7.27
C LEU A 87 -4.98 10.12 6.09
N SER A 88 -5.54 9.74 4.93
CA SER A 88 -5.66 10.66 3.77
C SER A 88 -6.59 11.83 4.09
N ALA A 89 -7.72 11.57 4.76
CA ALA A 89 -8.62 12.62 5.20
C ALA A 89 -7.93 13.59 6.16
N LEU A 90 -7.22 13.05 7.14
CA LEU A 90 -6.48 13.83 8.10
C LEU A 90 -5.37 14.66 7.45
N LEU A 91 -4.59 14.06 6.54
CA LEU A 91 -3.55 14.76 5.79
C LEU A 91 -4.12 15.91 4.96
N CYS A 92 -5.26 15.68 4.29
CA CYS A 92 -5.91 16.72 3.47
C CYS A 92 -6.50 17.86 4.31
N LEU A 93 -7.04 17.57 5.49
CA LEU A 93 -7.59 18.60 6.40
C LEU A 93 -6.48 19.37 7.13
N LYS A 94 -5.39 18.67 7.48
CA LYS A 94 -4.32 19.19 8.33
C LYS A 94 -3.25 19.98 7.57
N ALA A 95 -3.42 20.24 6.30
CA ALA A 95 -2.35 20.71 5.39
C ALA A 95 -1.31 21.66 6.02
N GLU A 96 -1.56 22.28 7.22
CA GLU A 96 -0.63 23.13 7.98
C GLU A 96 -0.96 23.27 9.49
N GLU A 97 -1.95 22.54 10.07
CA GLU A 97 -2.47 22.87 11.41
C GLU A 97 -2.66 21.62 12.29
N SER A 98 -2.69 21.80 13.63
CA SER A 98 -2.99 20.72 14.59
C SER A 98 -4.46 20.30 14.56
N MET A 99 -4.81 19.10 15.09
CA MET A 99 -6.21 18.63 15.12
C MET A 99 -7.12 19.58 15.92
N ASP A 100 -6.61 20.17 16.98
CA ASP A 100 -7.36 21.13 17.80
C ASP A 100 -7.76 22.38 17.00
N THR A 101 -6.89 22.85 16.10
CA THR A 101 -7.16 23.98 15.22
C THR A 101 -8.15 23.64 14.09
N LEU A 102 -8.38 22.34 13.83
CA LEU A 102 -9.41 21.88 12.90
C LEU A 102 -10.78 21.71 13.56
N GLY A 103 -10.88 21.87 14.88
CA GLY A 103 -12.11 21.68 15.64
C GLY A 103 -12.61 20.24 15.64
N ILE A 104 -11.70 19.27 15.65
CA ILE A 104 -11.98 17.84 15.70
C ILE A 104 -11.07 17.15 16.73
N THR A 105 -11.56 16.07 17.34
CA THR A 105 -10.75 15.21 18.22
C THR A 105 -10.30 13.93 17.57
N GLY A 106 -10.87 13.56 16.42
CA GLY A 106 -10.55 12.32 15.73
C GLY A 106 -11.53 12.01 14.62
N PHE A 107 -11.46 10.77 14.12
CA PHE A 107 -12.33 10.25 13.08
C PHE A 107 -12.75 8.82 13.37
N SER A 108 -14.00 8.49 13.02
CA SER A 108 -14.44 7.12 12.80
C SER A 108 -14.49 6.84 11.30
N VAL A 109 -13.84 5.79 10.86
CA VAL A 109 -13.87 5.37 9.44
C VAL A 109 -14.62 4.06 9.32
N ILE A 110 -15.67 4.05 8.54
CA ILE A 110 -16.52 2.87 8.34
C ILE A 110 -16.59 2.47 6.86
N THR A 111 -16.78 1.18 6.61
CA THR A 111 -17.05 0.70 5.24
C THR A 111 -18.51 0.90 4.89
N TYR A 112 -18.76 1.55 3.76
CA TYR A 112 -20.08 1.72 3.17
C TYR A 112 -20.13 1.05 1.79
N GLY A 113 -21.22 0.30 1.50
CA GLY A 113 -21.43 -0.30 0.18
C GLY A 113 -22.38 -1.48 0.22
N LYS A 114 -22.81 -1.92 -0.99
CA LYS A 114 -23.60 -3.14 -1.13
C LYS A 114 -22.72 -4.34 -0.83
N VAL A 115 -22.94 -4.99 0.30
CA VAL A 115 -22.40 -6.32 0.56
C VAL A 115 -23.41 -7.33 0.02
N PRO A 116 -23.00 -8.28 -0.88
CA PRO A 116 -23.91 -9.36 -1.27
C PRO A 116 -24.28 -10.14 0.00
N TRP A 117 -25.56 -10.23 0.23
CA TRP A 117 -26.08 -10.98 1.38
C TRP A 117 -26.00 -12.47 1.04
N ASP A 118 -25.03 -13.14 1.61
CA ASP A 118 -25.05 -14.59 1.70
C ASP A 118 -25.57 -14.94 3.11
N LYS A 119 -26.50 -15.90 3.19
CA LYS A 119 -27.13 -16.33 4.45
C LYS A 119 -26.12 -16.74 5.54
N ASN A 120 -24.89 -17.03 5.14
CA ASN A 120 -23.80 -17.47 6.01
C ASN A 120 -22.65 -16.46 6.18
N GLN A 121 -22.76 -15.24 5.63
CA GLN A 121 -21.70 -14.22 5.77
C GLN A 121 -22.20 -13.07 6.64
N THR A 122 -21.60 -12.94 7.81
CA THR A 122 -21.67 -11.73 8.62
C THR A 122 -21.21 -10.54 7.78
N PRO A 123 -21.98 -9.44 7.72
CA PRO A 123 -21.53 -8.23 7.05
C PRO A 123 -20.23 -7.77 7.69
N ARG A 124 -19.12 -7.87 6.97
CA ARG A 124 -17.83 -7.32 7.42
C ARG A 124 -17.87 -5.81 7.21
N THR A 125 -18.56 -5.13 8.09
CA THR A 125 -18.40 -3.69 8.28
C THR A 125 -17.11 -3.51 9.05
N GLY A 126 -16.01 -3.19 8.35
CA GLY A 126 -14.80 -2.76 9.03
C GLY A 126 -15.04 -1.35 9.57
N SER A 127 -14.58 -1.08 10.78
CA SER A 127 -14.48 0.25 11.35
C SER A 127 -13.09 0.44 11.95
N ILE A 128 -12.58 1.65 11.87
CA ILE A 128 -11.34 2.08 12.53
C ILE A 128 -11.61 3.45 13.13
N ASP A 129 -11.21 3.63 14.38
CA ASP A 129 -11.26 4.91 15.07
C ASP A 129 -9.86 5.49 15.18
N PHE A 130 -9.72 6.73 14.80
CA PHE A 130 -8.52 7.53 14.93
C PHE A 130 -8.74 8.58 16.02
N GLN A 131 -8.00 8.43 17.12
CA GLN A 131 -7.93 9.40 18.22
C GLN A 131 -6.46 9.71 18.45
N ASP A 132 -6.14 10.97 18.73
CA ASP A 132 -4.77 11.39 19.08
C ASP A 132 -3.67 10.89 18.13
N VAL A 133 -3.86 11.08 16.83
CA VAL A 133 -2.85 10.69 15.84
C VAL A 133 -1.59 11.51 16.01
N ARG A 134 -0.50 10.82 16.38
CA ARG A 134 0.80 11.46 16.63
C ARG A 134 1.35 12.13 15.37
N PRO A 135 2.04 13.27 15.50
CA PRO A 135 2.67 13.95 14.37
C PRO A 135 3.57 13.02 13.53
N GLU A 136 4.37 12.17 14.19
CA GLU A 136 5.28 11.24 13.50
C GLU A 136 4.53 10.24 12.61
N THR A 137 3.32 9.84 13.00
CA THR A 137 2.47 8.96 12.20
C THR A 137 2.02 9.66 10.93
N LEU A 138 1.66 10.95 11.02
CA LEU A 138 1.28 11.74 9.86
C LEU A 138 2.45 12.05 8.95
N ASP A 139 3.62 12.34 9.50
CA ASP A 139 4.83 12.58 8.70
C ASP A 139 5.21 11.35 7.90
N ARG A 140 5.18 10.16 8.52
CA ARG A 140 5.40 8.88 7.83
C ARG A 140 4.33 8.61 6.78
N PHE A 141 3.07 8.89 7.08
CA PHE A 141 1.99 8.73 6.10
C PHE A 141 2.12 9.73 4.94
N SER A 142 2.46 10.97 5.23
CA SER A 142 2.69 12.01 4.22
C SER A 142 3.80 11.60 3.24
N LEU A 143 4.90 11.06 3.77
CA LEU A 143 5.98 10.51 2.95
C LEU A 143 5.50 9.33 2.10
N ALA A 144 4.79 8.36 2.71
CA ALA A 144 4.23 7.22 1.99
C ALA A 144 3.25 7.67 0.90
N TRP A 145 2.44 8.68 1.18
CA TRP A 145 1.49 9.24 0.22
C TRP A 145 2.20 9.95 -0.96
N LYS A 146 3.28 10.70 -0.68
CA LYS A 146 4.14 11.35 -1.68
C LYS A 146 4.82 10.33 -2.59
N CYS A 147 5.41 9.29 -2.00
CA CYS A 147 6.20 8.30 -2.73
C CYS A 147 5.36 7.22 -3.41
N LEU A 148 4.22 6.84 -2.81
CA LEU A 148 3.35 5.74 -3.24
C LEU A 148 1.94 6.24 -3.56
N GLY A 149 1.85 7.29 -4.37
CA GLY A 149 0.60 7.91 -4.78
C GLY A 149 -0.31 6.98 -5.61
N ASN A 150 -1.56 7.41 -5.76
CA ASN A 150 -2.49 6.71 -6.65
C ASN A 150 -2.02 6.85 -8.10
N ARG A 151 -2.13 5.77 -8.86
CA ARG A 151 -1.81 5.73 -10.29
C ARG A 151 -3.10 5.71 -11.12
N THR A 152 -3.07 6.30 -12.27
CA THR A 152 -4.16 6.19 -13.25
C THR A 152 -3.73 5.24 -14.35
N LEU A 153 -4.41 4.10 -14.45
CA LEU A 153 -4.26 3.17 -15.57
C LEU A 153 -5.27 3.57 -16.64
N ILE A 154 -4.82 3.66 -17.87
CA ILE A 154 -5.67 3.84 -19.05
C ILE A 154 -5.88 2.45 -19.64
N LEU A 155 -7.08 1.93 -19.53
CA LEU A 155 -7.46 0.63 -20.07
C LEU A 155 -8.18 0.86 -21.40
N GLN A 156 -7.74 0.17 -22.44
CA GLN A 156 -8.48 0.07 -23.69
C GLN A 156 -9.54 -1.01 -23.53
N GLN A 157 -10.81 -0.64 -23.58
CA GLN A 157 -11.91 -1.59 -23.56
C GLN A 157 -12.53 -1.66 -24.94
N LYS A 158 -12.60 -2.88 -25.50
CA LYS A 158 -13.38 -3.13 -26.73
C LYS A 158 -14.85 -2.89 -26.43
N ASP A 159 -15.50 -2.04 -27.17
CA ASP A 159 -16.92 -1.77 -26.97
C ASP A 159 -17.73 -3.00 -27.42
N PRO A 160 -18.39 -3.74 -26.50
CA PRO A 160 -19.19 -4.91 -26.87
C PRO A 160 -20.41 -4.58 -27.70
N ALA A 161 -20.79 -3.31 -27.80
CA ALA A 161 -21.94 -2.84 -28.58
C ALA A 161 -21.59 -2.44 -30.02
N ALA A 162 -20.31 -2.34 -30.36
CA ALA A 162 -19.87 -2.01 -31.73
C ALA A 162 -20.05 -3.24 -32.66
N LYS A 163 -21.31 -3.57 -33.01
CA LYS A 163 -21.67 -4.47 -34.11
C LYS A 163 -21.46 -3.71 -35.42
N GLY A 164 -20.26 -3.75 -35.96
CA GLY A 164 -19.94 -3.12 -37.25
C GLY A 164 -18.45 -2.83 -37.34
N ASN A 165 -17.90 -2.79 -38.55
CA ASN A 165 -16.49 -2.65 -38.90
C ASN A 165 -15.75 -1.39 -38.34
N GLY A 166 -16.26 -0.72 -37.33
CA GLY A 166 -15.60 0.36 -36.60
C GLY A 166 -15.10 -0.18 -35.25
N LYS A 167 -13.78 -0.25 -35.09
CA LYS A 167 -13.14 -0.53 -33.79
C LYS A 167 -13.41 0.65 -32.85
N GLY A 168 -14.55 0.62 -32.16
CA GLY A 168 -14.82 1.55 -31.06
C GLY A 168 -13.98 1.14 -29.87
N GLU A 169 -12.79 1.66 -29.73
CA GLU A 169 -11.96 1.53 -28.52
C GLU A 169 -12.39 2.62 -27.54
N THR A 170 -12.94 2.22 -26.40
CA THR A 170 -13.24 3.14 -25.32
C THR A 170 -12.08 3.14 -24.33
N LEU A 171 -11.45 4.28 -24.15
CA LEU A 171 -10.41 4.46 -23.15
C LEU A 171 -11.05 4.66 -21.78
N LEU A 172 -10.81 3.73 -20.86
CA LEU A 172 -11.26 3.82 -19.47
C LEU A 172 -10.07 4.19 -18.57
N ALA A 173 -10.13 5.35 -17.94
CA ALA A 173 -9.20 5.73 -16.91
C ALA A 173 -9.61 5.08 -15.57
N ARG A 174 -8.74 4.26 -14.99
CA ARG A 174 -8.95 3.61 -13.68
C ARG A 174 -7.92 4.08 -12.69
N SER A 175 -8.36 4.65 -11.58
CA SER A 175 -7.47 4.96 -10.46
C SER A 175 -7.15 3.68 -9.69
N VAL A 176 -5.85 3.43 -9.49
CA VAL A 176 -5.31 2.29 -8.77
C VAL A 176 -4.55 2.80 -7.55
N THR A 177 -4.87 2.25 -6.39
CA THR A 177 -4.19 2.59 -5.13
C THR A 177 -2.99 1.68 -4.91
N SER A 178 -2.00 2.17 -4.16
CA SER A 178 -0.83 1.39 -3.78
C SER A 178 -1.16 0.35 -2.71
N PRO A 179 -0.94 -0.96 -2.95
CA PRO A 179 -1.08 -1.98 -1.91
C PRO A 179 -0.04 -1.80 -0.79
N VAL A 180 1.15 -1.28 -1.11
CA VAL A 180 2.19 -1.00 -0.12
C VAL A 180 1.76 0.13 0.80
N ARG A 181 1.23 1.23 0.27
CA ARG A 181 0.70 2.32 1.10
C ARG A 181 -0.45 1.83 1.99
N GLY A 182 -1.29 0.92 1.49
CA GLY A 182 -2.33 0.29 2.29
C GLY A 182 -1.78 -0.44 3.52
N LEU A 183 -0.76 -1.28 3.33
CA LEU A 183 -0.08 -1.98 4.42
C LEU A 183 0.55 -1.00 5.41
N ILE A 184 1.27 0.01 4.91
CA ILE A 184 1.89 1.04 5.75
C ILE A 184 0.84 1.74 6.60
N SER A 185 -0.27 2.17 5.98
CA SER A 185 -1.35 2.87 6.67
C SER A 185 -1.96 2.04 7.80
N GLU A 186 -2.21 0.75 7.56
CA GLU A 186 -2.71 -0.19 8.58
C GLU A 186 -1.72 -0.34 9.73
N ASN A 187 -0.43 -0.46 9.42
CA ASN A 187 0.60 -0.64 10.45
C ASN A 187 0.77 0.61 11.32
N ILE A 188 0.98 1.77 10.70
CA ILE A 188 1.23 3.00 11.46
C ILE A 188 0.00 3.44 12.27
N SER A 189 -1.23 3.20 11.78
CA SER A 189 -2.45 3.46 12.53
C SER A 189 -2.61 2.53 13.73
N ALA A 190 -2.06 1.31 13.64
CA ALA A 190 -2.04 0.35 14.74
C ALA A 190 -0.82 0.48 15.67
N GLY A 191 0.04 1.50 15.47
CA GLY A 191 1.27 1.69 16.26
C GLY A 191 2.33 0.63 16.01
N LYS A 192 2.29 -0.05 14.87
CA LYS A 192 3.25 -1.09 14.47
C LYS A 192 4.36 -0.52 13.60
N PRO A 193 5.51 -1.22 13.48
CA PRO A 193 6.50 -0.87 12.49
C PRO A 193 5.90 -0.82 11.08
N TRP A 194 6.15 0.24 10.34
CA TRP A 194 5.49 0.53 9.06
C TRP A 194 5.64 -0.58 8.01
N TYR A 195 6.72 -1.35 8.05
CA TYR A 195 7.04 -2.46 7.13
C TYR A 195 6.53 -3.83 7.61
N GLN A 196 5.94 -3.93 8.80
CA GLN A 196 5.51 -5.22 9.36
C GLN A 196 4.51 -5.92 8.44
N GLY A 197 4.73 -7.22 8.22
CA GLY A 197 3.88 -8.01 7.32
C GLY A 197 4.13 -7.76 5.84
N PHE A 198 5.23 -7.10 5.45
CA PHE A 198 5.56 -6.83 4.05
C PHE A 198 5.60 -8.10 3.20
N SER A 199 5.97 -9.24 3.79
CA SER A 199 5.94 -10.54 3.13
C SER A 199 4.55 -10.96 2.62
N ALA A 200 3.46 -10.45 3.22
CA ALA A 200 2.11 -10.74 2.74
C ALA A 200 1.86 -10.23 1.31
N LEU A 201 2.57 -9.20 0.90
CA LEU A 201 2.49 -8.62 -0.44
C LEU A 201 3.15 -9.49 -1.52
N PHE A 202 3.91 -10.52 -1.13
CA PHE A 202 4.57 -11.45 -2.05
C PHE A 202 3.90 -12.84 -2.12
N THR A 203 2.72 -13.00 -1.55
CA THR A 203 1.99 -14.27 -1.51
C THR A 203 1.48 -14.72 -2.88
N SER A 204 1.25 -13.80 -3.82
CA SER A 204 0.85 -14.10 -5.19
C SER A 204 1.78 -13.41 -6.20
N LYS A 205 1.90 -14.01 -7.40
CA LYS A 205 2.67 -13.43 -8.50
C LYS A 205 2.11 -12.06 -8.92
N GLU A 206 0.80 -11.92 -8.93
CA GLU A 206 0.12 -10.69 -9.31
C GLU A 206 0.43 -9.54 -8.32
N LEU A 207 0.39 -9.81 -7.01
CA LEU A 207 0.80 -8.83 -6.01
C LEU A 207 2.28 -8.45 -6.16
N ALA A 208 3.16 -9.44 -6.29
CA ALA A 208 4.59 -9.20 -6.47
C ALA A 208 4.88 -8.32 -7.71
N ARG A 209 4.17 -8.57 -8.81
CA ARG A 209 4.25 -7.76 -10.04
C ARG A 209 3.78 -6.31 -9.77
N ARG A 210 2.68 -6.11 -9.03
CA ARG A 210 2.20 -4.76 -8.68
C ARG A 210 3.21 -3.97 -7.85
N ILE A 211 3.89 -4.64 -6.91
CA ILE A 211 4.94 -4.02 -6.10
C ILE A 211 6.12 -3.60 -6.97
N SER A 212 6.46 -4.37 -8.02
CA SER A 212 7.55 -4.00 -8.91
C SER A 212 7.34 -2.63 -9.59
N TYR A 213 6.09 -2.24 -9.86
CA TYR A 213 5.76 -0.91 -10.37
C TYR A 213 5.90 0.21 -9.32
N GLU A 214 5.94 -0.12 -8.03
CA GLU A 214 6.09 0.85 -6.93
C GLU A 214 7.54 1.00 -6.47
N ARG A 215 8.47 0.31 -7.12
CA ARG A 215 9.89 0.25 -6.74
C ARG A 215 10.55 1.61 -6.58
N GLU A 216 10.32 2.54 -7.50
CA GLU A 216 10.89 3.88 -7.41
C GLU A 216 10.38 4.63 -6.19
N GLY A 217 9.08 4.58 -5.95
CA GLY A 217 8.47 5.17 -4.77
C GLY A 217 8.95 4.51 -3.48
N LEU A 218 9.08 3.18 -3.47
CA LEU A 218 9.63 2.45 -2.33
C LEU A 218 11.09 2.81 -2.06
N PHE A 219 11.91 2.94 -3.10
CA PHE A 219 13.30 3.38 -2.94
C PHE A 219 13.39 4.78 -2.34
N ALA A 220 12.61 5.74 -2.86
CA ALA A 220 12.54 7.10 -2.33
C ALA A 220 12.08 7.09 -0.87
N MET A 221 11.04 6.33 -0.55
CA MET A 221 10.53 6.22 0.81
C MET A 221 11.57 5.63 1.79
N VAL A 222 12.22 4.53 1.43
CA VAL A 222 13.26 3.89 2.26
C VAL A 222 14.44 4.83 2.51
N SER A 223 14.75 5.71 1.54
CA SER A 223 15.85 6.69 1.64
C SER A 223 15.51 7.93 2.48
N GLU A 224 14.23 8.30 2.57
CA GLU A 224 13.79 9.52 3.25
C GLU A 224 13.15 9.25 4.63
N ILE A 225 12.69 8.02 4.89
CA ILE A 225 11.96 7.69 6.11
C ILE A 225 12.88 7.70 7.34
N VAL A 226 12.34 8.20 8.45
CA VAL A 226 13.01 8.08 9.75
C VAL A 226 12.73 6.67 10.29
N TRP A 227 13.78 5.85 10.36
CA TRP A 227 13.73 4.49 10.89
C TRP A 227 13.59 4.49 12.41
N ASP A 228 12.84 3.53 12.95
CA ASP A 228 12.71 3.36 14.39
C ASP A 228 14.04 2.90 15.03
N LEU A 229 14.80 2.08 14.31
CA LEU A 229 16.11 1.59 14.72
C LEU A 229 17.11 1.71 13.57
N SER A 230 18.31 2.23 13.85
CA SER A 230 19.39 2.30 12.85
C SER A 230 19.78 0.93 12.30
N SER A 231 19.63 -0.14 13.08
CA SER A 231 19.88 -1.51 12.64
C SER A 231 18.95 -1.98 11.51
N GLU A 232 17.73 -1.47 11.45
CA GLU A 232 16.77 -1.78 10.37
C GLU A 232 17.21 -1.13 9.06
N GLU A 233 17.59 0.13 9.13
CA GLU A 233 18.16 0.89 8.00
C GLU A 233 19.39 0.18 7.46
N LYS A 234 20.36 -0.13 8.34
CA LYS A 234 21.61 -0.82 7.96
C LYS A 234 21.37 -2.21 7.37
N PHE A 235 20.35 -2.92 7.87
CA PHE A 235 19.96 -4.22 7.29
C PHE A 235 19.43 -4.07 5.87
N VAL A 236 18.53 -3.12 5.60
CA VAL A 236 18.01 -2.86 4.26
C VAL A 236 19.11 -2.37 3.32
N GLU A 237 20.01 -1.51 3.80
CA GLU A 237 21.18 -1.05 3.06
C GLU A 237 22.09 -2.23 2.68
N ALA A 238 22.35 -3.16 3.61
CA ALA A 238 23.13 -4.37 3.35
C ALA A 238 22.47 -5.25 2.25
N ILE A 239 21.16 -5.37 2.26
CA ILE A 239 20.40 -6.05 1.19
C ILE A 239 20.61 -5.36 -0.15
N HIS A 240 20.47 -4.03 -0.22
CA HIS A 240 20.70 -3.26 -1.45
C HIS A 240 22.11 -3.45 -2.00
N GLN A 241 23.13 -3.42 -1.15
CA GLN A 241 24.51 -3.63 -1.57
C GLN A 241 24.74 -5.07 -2.07
N ALA A 242 24.20 -6.07 -1.39
CA ALA A 242 24.30 -7.45 -1.84
C ALA A 242 23.68 -7.68 -3.24
N ILE A 243 22.52 -7.08 -3.51
CA ILE A 243 21.87 -7.13 -4.82
C ILE A 243 22.73 -6.42 -5.86
N ARG A 244 23.22 -5.22 -5.54
CA ARG A 244 24.07 -4.41 -6.43
C ARG A 244 25.29 -5.20 -6.89
N PHE A 245 26.02 -5.80 -5.97
CA PHE A 245 27.21 -6.57 -6.28
C PHE A 245 26.88 -7.85 -7.05
N ARG A 246 25.80 -8.53 -6.66
CA ARG A 246 25.35 -9.73 -7.37
C ARG A 246 24.96 -9.43 -8.81
N PHE A 247 24.20 -8.38 -9.04
CA PHE A 247 23.79 -7.97 -10.39
C PHE A 247 24.99 -7.47 -11.20
N GLY A 248 25.96 -6.77 -10.57
CA GLY A 248 27.21 -6.41 -11.21
C GLY A 248 27.98 -7.61 -11.71
N LYS A 249 28.13 -8.68 -10.91
CA LYS A 249 28.75 -9.94 -11.32
C LYS A 249 28.02 -10.60 -12.49
N LEU A 250 26.68 -10.66 -12.41
CA LEU A 250 25.88 -11.26 -13.48
C LEU A 250 26.01 -10.48 -14.79
N ALA A 251 26.03 -9.15 -14.72
CA ALA A 251 26.22 -8.28 -15.88
C ALA A 251 27.62 -8.51 -16.53
N SER A 252 28.68 -8.60 -15.73
CA SER A 252 30.03 -8.87 -16.22
C SER A 252 30.12 -10.23 -16.90
N GLN A 253 29.59 -11.28 -16.26
CA GLN A 253 29.57 -12.63 -16.82
C GLN A 253 28.76 -12.73 -18.12
N ALA A 254 27.62 -12.04 -18.18
CA ALA A 254 26.78 -12.02 -19.38
C ALA A 254 27.47 -11.28 -20.53
N LYS A 255 28.19 -10.17 -20.21
CA LYS A 255 28.99 -9.45 -21.21
C LYS A 255 30.10 -10.30 -21.80
N GLU A 256 30.82 -11.10 -20.98
CA GLU A 256 31.86 -12.01 -21.42
C GLU A 256 31.32 -13.10 -22.36
N ARG A 257 30.06 -13.54 -22.14
CA ARG A 257 29.39 -14.57 -22.95
C ARG A 257 28.58 -14.01 -24.11
N ASN A 258 28.52 -12.69 -24.23
CA ASN A 258 27.65 -11.99 -25.18
C ASN A 258 26.17 -12.40 -25.04
N GLU A 259 25.74 -12.60 -23.78
CA GLU A 259 24.39 -13.03 -23.42
C GLU A 259 23.69 -11.90 -22.66
N ARG A 260 22.36 -11.99 -22.54
CA ARG A 260 21.58 -11.11 -21.69
C ARG A 260 21.73 -11.52 -20.21
N PRO A 261 21.97 -10.55 -19.27
CA PRO A 261 22.06 -10.88 -17.85
C PRO A 261 20.74 -11.43 -17.31
N PRO A 262 20.74 -12.56 -16.56
CA PRO A 262 19.52 -13.19 -16.05
C PRO A 262 19.03 -12.53 -14.73
N PHE A 263 18.79 -11.23 -14.74
CA PHE A 263 18.38 -10.47 -13.55
C PHE A 263 17.04 -10.95 -12.98
N ASP A 264 16.06 -11.23 -13.85
CA ASP A 264 14.72 -11.72 -13.47
C ASP A 264 14.79 -13.02 -12.69
N ARG A 265 15.54 -13.97 -13.25
CA ARG A 265 15.71 -15.28 -12.63
C ARG A 265 16.38 -15.18 -11.27
N GLU A 266 17.34 -14.29 -11.13
CA GLU A 266 18.03 -14.09 -9.84
C GLU A 266 17.13 -13.38 -8.84
N PHE A 267 16.37 -12.37 -9.26
CA PHE A 267 15.38 -11.68 -8.42
C PHE A 267 14.32 -12.66 -7.91
N GLU A 268 13.72 -13.44 -8.81
CA GLU A 268 12.71 -14.44 -8.44
C GLU A 268 13.27 -15.53 -7.53
N ARG A 269 14.53 -15.90 -7.70
CA ARG A 269 15.22 -16.85 -6.83
C ARG A 269 15.36 -16.27 -5.42
N MET A 270 15.84 -15.03 -5.28
CA MET A 270 15.98 -14.36 -3.99
C MET A 270 14.62 -14.23 -3.30
N ARG A 271 13.60 -13.74 -4.01
CA ARG A 271 12.23 -13.65 -3.51
C ARG A 271 11.72 -14.99 -3.02
N THR A 272 11.87 -16.02 -3.83
CA THR A 272 11.35 -17.36 -3.51
C THR A 272 12.08 -17.99 -2.32
N GLY A 273 13.39 -17.79 -2.19
CA GLY A 273 14.17 -18.24 -1.04
C GLY A 273 13.66 -17.62 0.25
N LEU A 274 13.54 -16.30 0.29
CA LEU A 274 13.02 -15.56 1.46
C LEU A 274 11.57 -15.96 1.82
N MET A 275 10.71 -16.17 0.82
CA MET A 275 9.32 -16.56 1.03
C MET A 275 9.16 -18.03 1.48
N ARG A 276 10.09 -18.92 1.13
CA ARG A 276 10.07 -20.33 1.54
C ARG A 276 10.53 -20.56 2.97
N ALA A 277 11.23 -19.60 3.57
CA ALA A 277 11.69 -19.72 4.95
C ALA A 277 10.50 -19.86 5.92
N LYS A 278 10.47 -20.96 6.68
CA LYS A 278 9.38 -21.29 7.62
C LYS A 278 9.75 -21.06 9.08
N ASN A 279 11.01 -20.83 9.35
CA ASN A 279 11.54 -20.60 10.69
C ASN A 279 12.82 -19.76 10.66
N ALA A 280 13.30 -19.35 11.83
CA ALA A 280 14.49 -18.52 11.97
C ALA A 280 15.75 -19.16 11.36
N GLN A 281 15.92 -20.46 11.51
CA GLN A 281 17.11 -21.17 11.03
C GLN A 281 17.16 -21.18 9.49
N THR A 282 16.04 -21.53 8.84
CA THR A 282 15.96 -21.53 7.37
C THR A 282 16.10 -20.13 6.81
N LEU A 283 15.54 -19.11 7.45
CA LEU A 283 15.72 -17.72 7.01
C LEU A 283 17.17 -17.27 7.12
N ARG A 284 17.85 -17.59 8.23
CA ARG A 284 19.28 -17.27 8.41
C ARG A 284 20.15 -17.92 7.34
N ALA A 285 19.87 -19.19 7.00
CA ALA A 285 20.58 -19.88 5.95
C ALA A 285 20.39 -19.20 4.57
N GLU A 286 19.15 -18.81 4.25
CA GLU A 286 18.84 -18.09 3.01
C GLU A 286 19.49 -16.70 2.96
N LEU A 287 19.49 -15.96 4.07
CA LEU A 287 20.15 -14.66 4.13
C LEU A 287 21.69 -14.78 4.04
N ALA A 288 22.28 -15.79 4.67
CA ALA A 288 23.71 -16.07 4.57
C ALA A 288 24.12 -16.40 3.14
N ASP A 289 23.35 -17.28 2.46
CA ASP A 289 23.55 -17.58 1.05
C ASP A 289 23.37 -16.33 0.16
N PHE A 290 22.37 -15.53 0.44
CA PHE A 290 22.10 -14.27 -0.24
C PHE A 290 23.29 -13.30 -0.17
N PHE A 291 23.80 -13.04 1.04
CA PHE A 291 24.94 -12.15 1.25
C PHE A 291 26.23 -12.72 0.62
N SER A 292 26.48 -14.02 0.74
CA SER A 292 27.69 -14.66 0.19
C SER A 292 27.77 -14.53 -1.33
N ARG A 293 26.66 -14.57 -2.03
CA ARG A 293 26.57 -14.41 -3.49
C ARG A 293 26.93 -13.01 -3.96
N GLY A 294 26.60 -11.99 -3.16
CA GLY A 294 26.99 -10.62 -3.40
C GLY A 294 28.50 -10.43 -3.40
N GLY A 295 29.22 -11.18 -2.56
CA GLY A 295 30.64 -11.02 -2.31
C GLY A 295 30.91 -10.00 -1.21
N ILE A 296 31.94 -9.19 -1.35
CA ILE A 296 32.32 -8.18 -0.34
C ILE A 296 31.21 -7.13 -0.23
N ASN A 297 30.64 -7.00 0.96
CA ASN A 297 29.59 -6.04 1.25
C ASN A 297 30.12 -5.05 2.30
N PRO A 298 30.34 -3.75 1.95
CA PRO A 298 30.89 -2.76 2.85
C PRO A 298 30.07 -2.58 4.13
N VAL A 299 28.76 -2.58 4.04
CA VAL A 299 27.86 -2.46 5.20
C VAL A 299 28.06 -3.62 6.18
N LEU A 300 28.26 -4.85 5.65
CA LEU A 300 28.57 -6.00 6.50
C LEU A 300 29.96 -5.92 7.14
N GLN A 301 30.89 -5.20 6.52
CA GLN A 301 32.22 -5.01 7.11
C GLN A 301 32.20 -3.98 8.25
N GLU A 302 31.46 -2.89 8.06
CA GLU A 302 31.42 -1.77 9.00
C GLU A 302 30.37 -1.98 10.09
N ASP A 303 29.16 -2.40 9.72
CA ASP A 303 27.96 -2.47 10.57
C ASP A 303 27.48 -3.90 10.84
N TRP A 304 28.36 -4.90 10.75
CA TRP A 304 27.96 -6.32 10.86
C TRP A 304 27.15 -6.65 12.12
N ARG A 305 27.45 -5.98 13.25
CA ARG A 305 26.74 -6.20 14.52
C ARG A 305 25.28 -5.79 14.44
N GLN A 306 24.99 -4.70 13.76
CA GLN A 306 23.62 -4.20 13.57
C GLN A 306 22.85 -5.13 12.64
N VAL A 307 23.45 -5.53 11.52
CA VAL A 307 22.83 -6.44 10.54
C VAL A 307 22.62 -7.82 11.16
N LEU A 308 23.61 -8.38 11.85
CA LEU A 308 23.50 -9.66 12.52
C LEU A 308 22.43 -9.62 13.62
N GLY A 309 22.34 -8.50 14.35
CA GLY A 309 21.32 -8.27 15.38
C GLY A 309 19.89 -8.51 14.85
N ILE A 310 19.60 -8.03 13.63
CA ILE A 310 18.30 -8.28 12.98
C ILE A 310 18.14 -9.76 12.61
N MET A 311 19.18 -10.42 12.10
CA MET A 311 19.10 -11.82 11.67
C MET A 311 18.92 -12.80 12.84
N VAL A 312 19.41 -12.47 14.04
CA VAL A 312 19.44 -13.37 15.22
C VAL A 312 18.22 -13.16 16.11
N GLN A 313 17.46 -12.08 15.92
CA GLN A 313 16.28 -11.79 16.75
C GLN A 313 15.29 -12.97 16.80
N PRO A 314 14.58 -13.13 17.93
CA PRO A 314 13.53 -14.16 18.05
C PRO A 314 12.43 -13.98 17.01
N ASP A 315 12.06 -12.75 16.71
CA ASP A 315 11.12 -12.41 15.64
C ASP A 315 11.80 -12.45 14.27
N TRP A 316 11.96 -13.64 13.74
CA TRP A 316 12.54 -13.86 12.41
C TRP A 316 11.68 -13.29 11.29
N GLN A 317 10.38 -13.07 11.52
CA GLN A 317 9.46 -12.49 10.53
C GLN A 317 9.84 -11.05 10.22
N LYS A 318 10.30 -10.30 11.22
CA LYS A 318 10.84 -8.95 11.05
C LYS A 318 12.01 -8.93 10.05
N ALA A 319 12.97 -9.82 10.21
CA ALA A 319 14.10 -9.92 9.28
C ALA A 319 13.66 -10.29 7.86
N ARG A 320 12.66 -11.15 7.71
CA ARG A 320 12.08 -11.51 6.41
C ARG A 320 11.38 -10.33 5.75
N ASP A 321 10.57 -9.59 6.50
CA ASP A 321 9.83 -8.44 5.99
C ASP A 321 10.80 -7.34 5.54
N LEU A 322 11.85 -7.05 6.31
CA LEU A 322 12.91 -6.10 5.94
C LEU A 322 13.71 -6.57 4.72
N ALA A 323 14.02 -7.86 4.62
CA ALA A 323 14.74 -8.39 3.46
C ALA A 323 13.91 -8.28 2.17
N LEU A 324 12.62 -8.58 2.24
CA LEU A 324 11.71 -8.44 1.10
C LEU A 324 11.45 -6.96 0.75
N LEU A 325 11.38 -6.09 1.74
CA LEU A 325 11.34 -4.64 1.53
C LEU A 325 12.60 -4.16 0.80
N GLY A 326 13.80 -4.55 1.27
CA GLY A 326 15.06 -4.22 0.60
C GLY A 326 15.12 -4.76 -0.83
N LEU A 327 14.62 -5.98 -1.07
CA LEU A 327 14.53 -6.54 -2.43
C LEU A 327 13.57 -5.74 -3.32
N ALA A 328 12.40 -5.35 -2.81
CA ALA A 328 11.38 -4.61 -3.54
C ALA A 328 11.79 -3.17 -3.84
N SER A 329 12.49 -2.52 -2.90
CA SER A 329 12.91 -1.12 -3.01
C SER A 329 14.25 -0.94 -3.73
N TYR A 330 14.98 -2.01 -4.06
CA TYR A 330 16.25 -1.90 -4.75
C TYR A 330 16.11 -1.25 -6.13
N LYS A 331 16.82 -0.14 -6.38
CA LYS A 331 16.87 0.59 -7.64
C LYS A 331 18.29 0.51 -8.23
N GLY A 332 18.50 -0.35 -9.21
CA GLY A 332 19.75 -0.49 -9.94
C GLY A 332 19.53 -0.60 -11.46
N LYS A 333 20.59 -0.41 -12.25
CA LYS A 333 20.50 -0.39 -13.72
C LYS A 333 19.79 -1.62 -14.31
N GLY A 334 20.07 -2.82 -13.80
CA GLY A 334 19.43 -4.05 -14.28
C GLY A 334 17.93 -4.14 -14.02
N VAL A 335 17.45 -3.41 -13.04
CA VAL A 335 16.04 -3.41 -12.64
C VAL A 335 15.20 -2.44 -13.48
N THR A 336 15.80 -1.39 -13.98
CA THR A 336 15.12 -0.43 -14.86
C THR A 336 14.78 -1.09 -16.22
N GLU A 337 15.61 -2.00 -16.68
CA GLU A 337 15.35 -2.82 -17.89
C GLU A 337 14.19 -3.80 -17.62
N LEU A 338 14.19 -4.46 -16.47
CA LEU A 338 13.12 -5.33 -15.99
C LEU A 338 11.76 -4.65 -15.95
N GLN A 339 11.71 -3.42 -15.43
CA GLN A 339 10.45 -2.65 -15.37
C GLN A 339 9.90 -2.35 -16.75
N LYS A 340 10.75 -1.94 -17.69
CA LYS A 340 10.33 -1.64 -19.07
C LYS A 340 9.74 -2.88 -19.77
N GLU A 341 10.25 -4.05 -19.49
CA GLU A 341 9.75 -5.31 -20.07
C GLU A 341 8.43 -5.74 -19.46
N LEU A 342 8.32 -5.66 -18.13
CA LEU A 342 7.06 -5.92 -17.44
C LEU A 342 5.94 -4.95 -17.90
N GLU A 343 6.29 -3.70 -18.17
CA GLU A 343 5.35 -2.71 -18.72
C GLU A 343 4.95 -3.07 -20.16
N ALA A 344 5.89 -3.55 -20.97
CA ALA A 344 5.60 -3.99 -22.35
C ALA A 344 4.76 -5.28 -22.39
N GLU A 345 5.03 -6.25 -21.52
CA GLU A 345 4.22 -7.48 -21.40
C GLU A 345 2.81 -7.20 -20.87
N THR A 346 2.64 -6.17 -20.05
CA THR A 346 1.33 -5.81 -19.52
C THR A 346 0.44 -5.25 -20.61
N THR A 347 1.00 -4.45 -21.50
CA THR A 347 0.28 -3.87 -22.63
C THR A 347 -0.19 -4.95 -23.59
N SER A 348 0.58 -6.03 -23.76
CA SER A 348 0.24 -7.16 -24.64
C SER A 348 -0.71 -8.18 -24.03
N SER A 349 -0.65 -8.43 -22.71
CA SER A 349 -1.52 -9.43 -22.05
C SER A 349 -2.90 -8.89 -21.64
N GLU A 350 -3.05 -7.57 -21.54
CA GLU A 350 -4.36 -6.93 -21.32
C GLU A 350 -5.13 -6.75 -22.64
N GLU A 351 -4.50 -6.98 -23.79
CA GLU A 351 -5.14 -7.03 -25.11
C GLU A 351 -5.85 -8.39 -25.38
N GLU A 352 -5.54 -9.44 -24.59
CA GLU A 352 -6.09 -10.80 -24.78
C GLU A 352 -7.23 -11.20 -23.81
N GLU A 353 -7.57 -10.41 -22.78
CA GLU A 353 -8.70 -10.64 -21.86
C GLU A 353 -9.88 -9.67 -22.11
#